data_bf58f68fc74af76b9c322bd9ed5f9812
#
_entry.id   bf58f68fc74af76b9c322bd9ed5f9812
#
_cell.length_a   1.000
_cell.length_b   1.000
_cell.length_c   1.000
_cell.angle_alpha   90.00
_cell.angle_beta   90.00
_cell.angle_gamma   90.00
#
_symmetry.space_group_name_H-M   'P 1'
#
loop_
_entity.id
_entity.type
_entity.pdbx_description
1 polymer ?
#
loop_
_entity_poly.entity_id
_entity_poly.type
_entity_poly.pdbx_seq_one_letter_code
_entity_poly.pdbx_strand_id
1 'polypeptide(L)'
;MPTVLIVEDDPINIRVFTKILTKRGNFEVLCSEDVEDILAIAASGKTDAIVMDVSLTNSVYEGKSVDGIRITQILKSNEATKHIPIVLVTAHAMQGDRESFLKTSGADGYISKPVIDHQAFVDQIKEMMA
;
A
#
# COMPACT_ATOMS: atom_id res chain seq x y z
N MET A 1 -6.74 -11.83 -13.36
CA MET A 1 -6.91 -10.45 -12.86
C MET A 1 -6.11 -10.29 -11.58
N PRO A 2 -5.07 -9.44 -11.58
CA PRO A 2 -4.28 -9.23 -10.37
C PRO A 2 -5.09 -8.57 -9.27
N THR A 3 -4.74 -8.86 -8.03
CA THR A 3 -5.41 -8.32 -6.84
C THR A 3 -4.50 -7.33 -6.13
N VAL A 4 -5.02 -6.13 -5.85
CA VAL A 4 -4.33 -5.08 -5.11
C VAL A 4 -5.04 -4.88 -3.78
N LEU A 5 -4.26 -4.92 -2.69
CA LEU A 5 -4.77 -4.63 -1.35
C LEU A 5 -4.50 -3.15 -1.04
N ILE A 6 -5.55 -2.41 -0.72
CA ILE A 6 -5.43 -1.02 -0.30
C ILE A 6 -5.47 -0.97 1.23
N VAL A 7 -4.44 -0.39 1.83
CA VAL A 7 -4.37 -0.14 3.27
C VAL A 7 -4.53 1.36 3.48
N GLU A 8 -5.74 1.77 3.82
CA GLU A 8 -6.14 3.17 3.93
C GLU A 8 -7.31 3.27 4.89
N ASP A 9 -7.38 4.34 5.67
CA ASP A 9 -8.47 4.56 6.63
C ASP A 9 -9.45 5.67 6.21
N ASP A 10 -9.10 6.48 5.21
CA ASP A 10 -9.97 7.54 4.71
C ASP A 10 -10.91 7.00 3.64
N PRO A 11 -12.24 7.01 3.86
CA PRO A 11 -13.20 6.48 2.89
C PRO A 11 -13.13 7.16 1.52
N ILE A 12 -12.78 8.45 1.47
CA ILE A 12 -12.66 9.18 0.21
C ILE A 12 -11.47 8.65 -0.59
N ASN A 13 -10.32 8.46 0.05
CA ASN A 13 -9.12 7.92 -0.59
C ASN A 13 -9.35 6.48 -1.05
N ILE A 14 -10.01 5.67 -0.23
CA ILE A 14 -10.35 4.29 -0.59
C ILE A 14 -11.16 4.27 -1.88
N ARG A 15 -12.18 5.13 -1.98
CA ARG A 15 -13.04 5.22 -3.16
C ARG A 15 -12.26 5.65 -4.40
N VAL A 16 -11.39 6.65 -4.26
CA VAL A 16 -10.58 7.16 -5.37
C VAL A 16 -9.64 6.08 -5.88
N PHE A 17 -8.89 5.45 -4.99
CA PHE A 17 -7.93 4.40 -5.38
C PHE A 17 -8.64 3.18 -5.99
N THR A 18 -9.76 2.77 -5.39
CA THR A 18 -10.53 1.64 -5.91
C THR A 18 -10.99 1.92 -7.34
N LYS A 19 -11.51 3.11 -7.59
CA LYS A 19 -11.98 3.50 -8.92
C LYS A 19 -10.84 3.50 -9.95
N ILE A 20 -9.70 4.09 -9.58
CA ILE A 20 -8.54 4.13 -10.48
C ILE A 20 -8.06 2.72 -10.81
N LEU A 21 -7.88 1.90 -9.80
CA LEU A 21 -7.31 0.56 -9.96
C LEU A 21 -8.26 -0.38 -10.72
N THR A 22 -9.56 -0.31 -10.48
CA THR A 22 -10.52 -1.15 -11.17
C THR A 22 -10.74 -0.71 -12.62
N LYS A 23 -10.88 0.58 -12.86
CA LYS A 23 -11.23 1.09 -14.19
C LYS A 23 -10.03 1.18 -15.13
N ARG A 24 -8.89 1.67 -14.64
CA ARG A 24 -7.70 1.85 -15.48
C ARG A 24 -6.75 0.68 -15.43
N GLY A 25 -6.67 0.01 -14.28
CA GLY A 25 -5.74 -1.09 -14.09
C GLY A 25 -6.32 -2.47 -14.33
N ASN A 26 -7.63 -2.55 -14.34
CA ASN A 26 -8.34 -3.83 -14.44
C ASN A 26 -7.93 -4.78 -13.31
N PHE A 27 -7.69 -4.22 -12.12
CA PHE A 27 -7.34 -4.97 -10.92
C PHE A 27 -8.59 -5.33 -10.12
N GLU A 28 -8.51 -6.43 -9.39
CA GLU A 28 -9.41 -6.71 -8.29
C GLU A 28 -8.88 -6.00 -7.06
N VAL A 29 -9.75 -5.37 -6.25
CA VAL A 29 -9.34 -4.54 -5.12
C VAL A 29 -9.91 -5.07 -3.82
N LEU A 30 -9.03 -5.24 -2.83
CA LEU A 30 -9.38 -5.50 -1.44
C LEU A 30 -8.95 -4.31 -0.61
N CYS A 31 -9.58 -4.11 0.54
CA CYS A 31 -9.26 -2.99 1.43
C CYS A 31 -9.32 -3.42 2.88
N SER A 32 -8.35 -2.99 3.68
CA SER A 32 -8.34 -3.20 5.12
C SER A 32 -7.44 -2.18 5.80
N GLU A 33 -7.74 -1.85 7.06
CA GLU A 33 -6.84 -1.08 7.92
C GLU A 33 -6.45 -1.88 9.18
N ASP A 34 -6.97 -3.09 9.31
CA ASP A 34 -6.66 -3.99 10.42
C ASP A 34 -5.39 -4.78 10.09
N VAL A 35 -4.35 -4.62 10.91
CA VAL A 35 -3.05 -5.23 10.65
C VAL A 35 -3.11 -6.74 10.57
N GLU A 36 -3.84 -7.40 11.48
CA GLU A 36 -3.96 -8.85 11.46
C GLU A 36 -4.64 -9.34 10.18
N ASP A 37 -5.67 -8.63 9.73
CA ASP A 37 -6.37 -8.92 8.49
C ASP A 37 -5.45 -8.71 7.28
N ILE A 38 -4.70 -7.62 7.27
CA ILE A 38 -3.72 -7.32 6.22
C ILE A 38 -2.68 -8.45 6.12
N LEU A 39 -2.15 -8.89 7.26
CA LEU A 39 -1.16 -9.97 7.28
C LEU A 39 -1.75 -11.28 6.78
N ALA A 40 -2.99 -11.59 7.17
CA ALA A 40 -3.67 -12.81 6.73
C ALA A 40 -3.94 -12.80 5.22
N ILE A 41 -4.45 -11.67 4.70
CA ILE A 41 -4.72 -11.52 3.28
C ILE A 41 -3.42 -11.63 2.46
N ALA A 42 -2.38 -10.94 2.92
CA ALA A 42 -1.08 -10.97 2.22
C ALA A 42 -0.48 -12.36 2.23
N ALA A 43 -0.54 -13.07 3.35
CA ALA A 43 0.02 -14.42 3.47
C ALA A 43 -0.78 -15.48 2.70
N SER A 44 -2.03 -15.19 2.34
CA SER A 44 -2.89 -16.12 1.59
C SER A 44 -2.40 -16.41 0.17
N GLY A 45 -1.51 -15.58 -0.36
CA GLY A 45 -1.02 -15.68 -1.73
C GLY A 45 -1.93 -15.05 -2.77
N LYS A 46 -3.02 -14.42 -2.36
CA LYS A 46 -3.98 -13.80 -3.28
C LYS A 46 -3.67 -12.35 -3.63
N THR A 47 -2.75 -11.71 -2.90
CA THR A 47 -2.41 -10.31 -3.10
C THR A 47 -1.19 -10.19 -3.99
N ASP A 48 -1.30 -9.42 -5.05
CA ASP A 48 -0.22 -9.21 -6.02
C ASP A 48 0.54 -7.91 -5.79
N ALA A 49 -0.09 -6.93 -5.16
CA ALA A 49 0.55 -5.67 -4.78
C ALA A 49 -0.24 -5.03 -3.64
N ILE A 50 0.41 -4.13 -2.91
CA ILE A 50 -0.21 -3.41 -1.79
C ILE A 50 -0.01 -1.91 -1.99
N VAL A 51 -1.09 -1.15 -1.86
CA VAL A 51 -1.08 0.32 -1.79
C VAL A 51 -1.21 0.69 -0.33
N MET A 52 -0.17 1.26 0.25
CA MET A 52 -0.05 1.48 1.69
C MET A 52 -0.05 2.97 2.02
N ASP A 53 -1.08 3.44 2.74
CA ASP A 53 -1.09 4.79 3.27
C ASP A 53 -0.10 4.92 4.43
N VAL A 54 0.76 5.92 4.37
CA VAL A 54 1.75 6.18 5.44
C VAL A 54 1.07 6.68 6.71
N SER A 55 0.02 7.48 6.57
CA SER A 55 -0.57 8.27 7.67
C SER A 55 -1.77 7.59 8.32
N LEU A 56 -1.73 6.29 8.52
CA LEU A 56 -2.80 5.56 9.21
C LEU A 56 -2.90 6.02 10.66
N THR A 57 -4.14 6.19 11.16
CA THR A 57 -4.38 6.70 12.51
C THR A 57 -5.07 5.68 13.44
N ASN A 58 -5.73 4.68 12.87
CA ASN A 58 -6.53 3.73 13.65
C ASN A 58 -5.97 2.31 13.67
N SER A 59 -4.84 2.07 13.02
CA SER A 59 -4.26 0.73 12.98
C SER A 59 -3.46 0.43 14.24
N VAL A 60 -3.65 -0.78 14.77
CA VAL A 60 -3.00 -1.24 16.00
C VAL A 60 -2.39 -2.62 15.75
N TYR A 61 -1.20 -2.85 16.26
CA TYR A 61 -0.52 -4.13 16.21
C TYR A 61 0.16 -4.42 17.55
N GLU A 62 -0.17 -5.56 18.13
CA GLU A 62 0.34 -5.97 19.46
C GLU A 62 0.11 -4.90 20.53
N GLY A 63 -1.07 -4.26 20.49
CA GLY A 63 -1.47 -3.25 21.46
C GLY A 63 -0.90 -1.86 21.25
N LYS A 64 -0.14 -1.65 20.16
CA LYS A 64 0.49 -0.34 19.87
C LYS A 64 -0.03 0.22 18.56
N SER A 65 -0.21 1.55 18.52
CA SER A 65 -0.54 2.23 17.26
C SER A 65 0.59 2.10 16.27
N VAL A 66 0.26 1.76 15.02
CA VAL A 66 1.23 1.63 13.93
C VAL A 66 0.77 2.43 12.72
N ASP A 67 1.72 2.93 11.95
CA ASP A 67 1.48 3.60 10.67
C ASP A 67 1.80 2.67 9.50
N GLY A 68 1.64 3.18 8.28
CA GLY A 68 1.91 2.40 7.08
C GLY A 68 3.37 2.00 6.94
N ILE A 69 4.30 2.79 7.46
CA ILE A 69 5.73 2.46 7.43
C ILE A 69 5.99 1.22 8.30
N ARG A 70 5.43 1.20 9.51
CA ARG A 70 5.61 0.05 10.40
C ARG A 70 4.97 -1.22 9.83
N ILE A 71 3.76 -1.10 9.28
CA ILE A 71 3.09 -2.25 8.66
C ILE A 71 3.93 -2.79 7.49
N THR A 72 4.49 -1.90 6.68
CA THR A 72 5.38 -2.29 5.58
C THR A 72 6.61 -3.03 6.09
N GLN A 73 7.23 -2.56 7.18
CA GLN A 73 8.36 -3.24 7.80
C GLN A 73 7.99 -4.66 8.25
N ILE A 74 6.82 -4.81 8.85
CA ILE A 74 6.32 -6.11 9.29
C ILE A 74 6.16 -7.05 8.10
N LEU A 75 5.51 -6.58 7.03
CA LEU A 75 5.31 -7.36 5.81
C LEU A 75 6.63 -7.76 5.15
N LYS A 76 7.59 -6.84 5.09
CA LYS A 76 8.87 -7.09 4.45
C LYS A 76 9.81 -7.96 5.28
N SER A 77 9.55 -8.11 6.58
CA SER A 77 10.32 -8.98 7.44
C SER A 77 9.76 -10.42 7.53
N ASN A 78 8.59 -10.66 6.94
CA ASN A 78 7.93 -11.96 6.99
C ASN A 78 8.17 -12.72 5.67
N GLU A 79 8.70 -13.93 5.76
CA GLU A 79 9.00 -14.77 4.59
C GLU A 79 7.79 -15.00 3.68
N ALA A 80 6.59 -15.08 4.25
CA ALA A 80 5.36 -15.33 3.49
C ALA A 80 4.90 -14.11 2.68
N THR A 81 5.35 -12.89 3.03
CA THR A 81 4.82 -11.64 2.46
C THR A 81 5.88 -10.71 1.90
N LYS A 82 7.16 -10.93 2.20
CA LYS A 82 8.24 -10.01 1.81
C LYS A 82 8.38 -9.80 0.31
N HIS A 83 7.92 -10.74 -0.50
CA HIS A 83 8.02 -10.68 -1.96
C HIS A 83 6.95 -9.79 -2.60
N ILE A 84 5.91 -9.41 -1.86
CA ILE A 84 4.80 -8.63 -2.40
C ILE A 84 5.24 -7.17 -2.60
N PRO A 85 5.09 -6.60 -3.82
CA PRO A 85 5.39 -5.19 -4.05
C PRO A 85 4.50 -4.29 -3.21
N ILE A 86 5.09 -3.29 -2.56
CA ILE A 86 4.36 -2.32 -1.74
C ILE A 86 4.71 -0.92 -2.21
N VAL A 87 3.68 -0.13 -2.57
CA VAL A 87 3.84 1.28 -2.87
C VAL A 87 3.27 2.11 -1.72
N LEU A 88 4.10 3.00 -1.18
CA LEU A 88 3.66 3.95 -0.15
C LEU A 88 2.93 5.11 -0.80
N VAL A 89 1.85 5.56 -0.17
CA VAL A 89 1.09 6.72 -0.62
C VAL A 89 1.00 7.69 0.56
N THR A 90 1.35 8.96 0.34
CA THR A 90 1.37 9.94 1.42
C THR A 90 1.04 11.35 0.91
N ALA A 91 0.37 12.13 1.77
CA ALA A 91 0.16 13.56 1.55
C ALA A 91 1.40 14.38 1.91
N HIS A 92 2.39 13.77 2.58
CA HIS A 92 3.60 14.44 3.01
C HIS A 92 4.73 14.20 2.01
N ALA A 93 4.67 14.91 0.88
CA ALA A 93 5.64 14.74 -0.20
C ALA A 93 6.70 15.84 -0.18
N MET A 94 7.36 16.03 0.96
CA MET A 94 8.48 16.97 1.07
C MET A 94 9.74 16.38 0.45
N GLN A 95 10.60 17.25 -0.04
CA GLN A 95 11.86 16.82 -0.63
C GLN A 95 12.69 16.03 0.40
N GLY A 96 13.12 14.85 0.03
CA GLY A 96 13.88 13.97 0.91
C GLY A 96 13.03 12.91 1.62
N ASP A 97 11.72 13.14 1.78
CA ASP A 97 10.85 12.20 2.48
C ASP A 97 10.73 10.87 1.73
N ARG A 98 10.70 10.93 0.40
CA ARG A 98 10.61 9.73 -0.43
C ARG A 98 11.72 8.74 -0.11
N GLU A 99 12.97 9.19 -0.15
CA GLU A 99 14.12 8.32 0.11
C GLU A 99 14.11 7.80 1.53
N SER A 100 13.79 8.66 2.50
CA SER A 100 13.70 8.29 3.91
C SER A 100 12.63 7.23 4.13
N PHE A 101 11.43 7.41 3.59
CA PHE A 101 10.33 6.46 3.75
C PHE A 101 10.64 5.11 3.08
N LEU A 102 11.20 5.13 1.87
CA LEU A 102 11.57 3.90 1.16
C LEU A 102 12.64 3.12 1.92
N LYS A 103 13.67 3.81 2.38
CA LYS A 103 14.77 3.19 3.13
C LYS A 103 14.30 2.61 4.46
N THR A 104 13.50 3.38 5.20
CA THR A 104 13.02 2.98 6.52
C THR A 104 12.02 1.84 6.45
N SER A 105 11.12 1.88 5.48
CA SER A 105 10.03 0.89 5.36
C SER A 105 10.43 -0.37 4.61
N GLY A 106 11.32 -0.26 3.65
CA GLY A 106 11.63 -1.34 2.71
C GLY A 106 10.63 -1.44 1.56
N ALA A 107 9.77 -0.43 1.38
CA ALA A 107 8.78 -0.42 0.30
C ALA A 107 9.46 -0.33 -1.08
N ASP A 108 8.72 -0.73 -2.11
CA ASP A 108 9.22 -0.80 -3.49
C ASP A 108 8.92 0.45 -4.29
N GLY A 109 7.97 1.26 -3.85
CA GLY A 109 7.58 2.49 -4.54
C GLY A 109 6.95 3.52 -3.62
N TYR A 110 6.76 4.72 -4.15
CA TYR A 110 6.27 5.86 -3.40
C TYR A 110 5.46 6.77 -4.31
N ILE A 111 4.29 7.19 -3.86
CA ILE A 111 3.41 8.08 -4.61
C ILE A 111 2.88 9.17 -3.68
N SER A 112 2.90 10.42 -4.17
CA SER A 112 2.34 11.55 -3.45
C SER A 112 0.83 11.66 -3.69
N LYS A 113 0.08 12.01 -2.66
CA LYS A 113 -1.34 12.37 -2.78
C LYS A 113 -1.46 13.88 -3.06
N PRO A 114 -2.48 14.31 -3.80
CA PRO A 114 -3.44 13.49 -4.53
C PRO A 114 -2.79 12.85 -5.77
N VAL A 115 -3.32 11.71 -6.20
CA VAL A 115 -2.86 11.07 -7.43
C VAL A 115 -3.43 11.85 -8.61
N ILE A 116 -2.56 12.55 -9.34
CA ILE A 116 -2.96 13.39 -10.46
C ILE A 116 -2.96 12.59 -11.77
N ASP A 117 -1.90 11.84 -12.02
CA ASP A 117 -1.78 11.00 -13.20
C ASP A 117 -2.18 9.57 -12.85
N HIS A 118 -3.44 9.25 -13.11
CA HIS A 118 -4.02 7.95 -12.77
C HIS A 118 -3.37 6.81 -13.56
N GLN A 119 -3.05 7.06 -14.82
CA GLN A 119 -2.42 6.04 -15.65
C GLN A 119 -0.99 5.76 -15.20
N ALA A 120 -0.23 6.78 -14.83
CA ALA A 120 1.12 6.60 -14.31
C ALA A 120 1.12 5.80 -13.01
N PHE A 121 0.14 6.02 -12.15
CA PHE A 121 -0.03 5.27 -10.91
C PHE A 121 -0.24 3.78 -11.21
N VAL A 122 -1.17 3.47 -12.10
CA VAL A 122 -1.45 2.09 -12.52
C VAL A 122 -0.22 1.44 -13.15
N ASP A 123 0.46 2.16 -14.03
CA ASP A 123 1.65 1.65 -14.72
C ASP A 123 2.77 1.34 -13.73
N GLN A 124 2.97 2.18 -12.72
CA GLN A 124 3.97 1.94 -11.68
C GLN A 124 3.67 0.65 -10.90
N ILE A 125 2.42 0.42 -10.55
CA ILE A 125 2.01 -0.80 -9.86
C ILE A 125 2.25 -2.02 -10.74
N LYS A 126 1.88 -1.95 -12.02
CA LYS A 126 2.10 -3.04 -12.97
C LYS A 126 3.58 -3.37 -13.14
N GLU A 127 4.43 -2.36 -13.23
CA GLU A 127 5.88 -2.55 -13.33
C GLU A 127 6.45 -3.27 -12.11
N MET A 128 5.94 -2.94 -10.92
CA MET A 128 6.39 -3.57 -9.68
C MET A 128 5.99 -5.05 -9.59
N MET A 129 4.91 -5.43 -10.27
CA MET A 129 4.44 -6.83 -10.31
C MET A 129 5.17 -7.69 -11.34
N ALA A 130 5.81 -7.05 -12.27
CA ALA A 130 6.46 -7.75 -13.39
C ALA A 130 7.70 -8.53 -12.97
#